data_301f2e901e5a766115c663059bd4aff8
#
_entry.id   301f2e901e5a766115c663059bd4aff8
#
_cell.length_a   1.000
_cell.length_b   1.000
_cell.length_c   1.000
_cell.angle_alpha   90.00
_cell.angle_beta   90.00
_cell.angle_gamma   90.00
#
_symmetry.space_group_name_H-M   'P 1'
#
loop_
_entity.id
_entity.type
_entity.pdbx_description
1 polymer ?
#
loop_
_entity_poly.entity_id
_entity_poly.type
_entity_poly.pdbx_seq_one_letter_code
_entity_poly.pdbx_strand_id
1 'polypeptide(L)'
;MKPSILIIYTGGTIGRKPDTTTGALVPFDFSGIFEEFPTLQSLNIGIEVFTMDPVIDSSNVSPRNWLDLAAIIRDNYARYDGFVVLHGTDTMSYTASALSFLLENLAKPVVFTGSQIPIGVLRTDGRENLMTAIEIASARIDGRPAVPEVSLYFQNCLFRANRTTKRSSEDLSAFWSYNYPALADVGVNITYHTEYILQPERYDEPLHIAARLSGGIAVVKLFPGIEERTLRAMLSAEGLRGVVLETFGAGNAPTSEWFIRVLEEAIDRGLIVLNVTQCRGGRVMMELYETGLRLQRIGVLCGHDMTTEAAVAKLMYVLGLELPREQTLDLLRTPLKGEFTD
;
A
#
# COMPACT_ATOMS: atom_id res chain seq x y z
N MET A 1 22.65 15.13 15.77
CA MET A 1 23.10 14.94 14.36
C MET A 1 22.00 15.46 13.45
N LYS A 2 22.36 15.94 12.25
CA LYS A 2 21.41 16.35 11.21
C LYS A 2 20.73 15.09 10.67
N PRO A 3 19.37 14.99 10.64
CA PRO A 3 18.69 13.84 10.06
C PRO A 3 19.07 13.66 8.58
N SER A 4 19.15 12.41 8.12
CA SER A 4 19.48 12.07 6.73
C SER A 4 18.32 11.28 6.10
N ILE A 5 17.82 11.76 4.96
CA ILE A 5 16.67 11.20 4.24
C ILE A 5 17.09 10.78 2.83
N LEU A 6 16.73 9.58 2.44
CA LEU A 6 16.84 9.12 1.07
C LEU A 6 15.49 9.30 0.36
N ILE A 7 15.47 10.11 -0.69
CA ILE A 7 14.35 10.17 -1.62
C ILE A 7 14.57 9.08 -2.68
N ILE A 8 13.59 8.20 -2.86
CA ILE A 8 13.61 7.17 -3.90
C ILE A 8 12.56 7.54 -4.94
N TYR A 9 13.02 7.95 -6.12
CA TYR A 9 12.15 8.28 -7.23
C TYR A 9 11.92 7.03 -8.08
N THR A 10 10.70 6.51 -8.06
CA THR A 10 10.30 5.33 -8.85
C THR A 10 9.73 5.71 -10.20
N GLY A 11 9.22 6.93 -10.36
CA GLY A 11 8.52 7.43 -11.55
C GLY A 11 7.24 8.20 -11.20
N GLY A 12 6.36 8.31 -12.17
CA GLY A 12 5.04 8.95 -12.01
C GLY A 12 5.00 10.42 -12.37
N THR A 13 3.81 10.99 -12.26
CA THR A 13 3.48 12.38 -12.67
C THR A 13 4.33 13.43 -11.95
N ILE A 14 4.66 13.21 -10.69
CA ILE A 14 5.47 14.15 -9.89
C ILE A 14 6.82 14.43 -10.52
N GLY A 15 7.44 13.46 -11.19
CA GLY A 15 8.74 13.61 -11.85
C GLY A 15 8.65 14.10 -13.29
N ARG A 16 7.68 14.90 -13.65
CA ARG A 16 7.53 15.47 -14.97
C ARG A 16 7.47 16.98 -14.93
N LYS A 17 8.07 17.63 -15.94
CA LYS A 17 7.96 19.08 -16.14
C LYS A 17 7.69 19.40 -17.60
N PRO A 18 6.99 20.50 -17.90
CA PRO A 18 6.84 20.95 -19.28
C PRO A 18 8.20 21.34 -19.86
N ASP A 19 8.52 20.85 -21.04
CA ASP A 19 9.62 21.35 -21.84
C ASP A 19 9.33 22.79 -22.26
N THR A 20 10.29 23.68 -22.08
CA THR A 20 10.11 25.11 -22.33
C THR A 20 9.90 25.46 -23.79
N THR A 21 10.30 24.57 -24.72
CA THR A 21 10.24 24.79 -26.17
C THR A 21 8.99 24.15 -26.77
N THR A 22 8.68 22.92 -26.36
CA THR A 22 7.61 22.11 -26.98
C THR A 22 6.34 22.07 -26.14
N GLY A 23 6.41 22.41 -24.84
CA GLY A 23 5.33 22.23 -23.87
C GLY A 23 5.03 20.77 -23.50
N ALA A 24 5.74 19.80 -24.11
CA ALA A 24 5.58 18.39 -23.79
C ALA A 24 6.13 18.07 -22.39
N LEU A 25 5.50 17.11 -21.69
CA LEU A 25 5.97 16.67 -20.38
C LEU A 25 7.23 15.79 -20.56
N VAL A 26 8.35 16.30 -20.06
CA VAL A 26 9.65 15.60 -20.03
C VAL A 26 10.01 15.18 -18.61
N PRO A 27 10.89 14.18 -18.41
CA PRO A 27 11.35 13.79 -17.09
C PRO A 27 11.99 14.95 -16.34
N PHE A 28 11.68 15.09 -15.05
CA PHE A 28 12.35 15.99 -14.14
C PHE A 28 13.61 15.32 -13.59
N ASP A 29 14.74 16.02 -13.63
CA ASP A 29 15.97 15.53 -13.03
C ASP A 29 16.01 15.89 -11.53
N PHE A 30 15.77 14.90 -10.69
CA PHE A 30 15.80 15.08 -9.25
C PHE A 30 17.21 15.33 -8.69
N SER A 31 18.30 15.16 -9.46
CA SER A 31 19.64 15.55 -9.03
C SER A 31 19.75 17.06 -8.82
N GLY A 32 18.96 17.84 -9.57
CA GLY A 32 18.80 19.29 -9.43
C GLY A 32 17.71 19.75 -8.45
N ILE A 33 17.21 18.87 -7.58
CA ILE A 33 16.08 19.16 -6.68
C ILE A 33 16.29 20.42 -5.81
N PHE A 34 17.52 20.68 -5.39
CA PHE A 34 17.87 21.86 -4.58
C PHE A 34 17.89 23.16 -5.37
N GLU A 35 18.09 23.12 -6.69
CA GLU A 35 18.00 24.29 -7.59
C GLU A 35 16.55 24.66 -7.82
N GLU A 36 15.70 23.65 -8.02
CA GLU A 36 14.26 23.83 -8.22
C GLU A 36 13.52 24.17 -6.92
N PHE A 37 13.97 23.63 -5.77
CA PHE A 37 13.40 23.85 -4.44
C PHE A 37 14.45 24.37 -3.45
N PRO A 38 14.87 25.64 -3.56
CA PRO A 38 15.89 26.22 -2.67
C PRO A 38 15.50 26.16 -1.19
N THR A 39 14.19 26.14 -0.88
CA THR A 39 13.66 26.02 0.48
C THR A 39 14.07 24.70 1.16
N LEU A 40 14.34 23.63 0.41
CA LEU A 40 14.85 22.38 0.97
C LEU A 40 16.23 22.56 1.65
N GLN A 41 17.04 23.52 1.19
CA GLN A 41 18.33 23.82 1.81
C GLN A 41 18.19 24.43 3.21
N SER A 42 17.07 25.10 3.49
CA SER A 42 16.76 25.68 4.80
C SER A 42 16.32 24.65 5.84
N LEU A 43 15.85 23.48 5.38
CA LEU A 43 15.53 22.35 6.24
C LEU A 43 16.85 21.76 6.76
N ASN A 44 17.25 21.90 7.94
CA ASN A 44 18.49 21.32 8.46
C ASN A 44 18.52 19.77 8.39
N ILE A 45 18.23 19.21 7.19
CA ILE A 45 18.08 17.78 6.84
C ILE A 45 19.08 17.46 5.73
N GLY A 46 19.80 16.34 5.84
CA GLY A 46 20.59 15.77 4.75
C GLY A 46 19.66 15.03 3.78
N ILE A 47 19.65 15.40 2.51
CA ILE A 47 18.79 14.79 1.49
C ILE A 47 19.67 14.25 0.38
N GLU A 48 19.50 12.97 0.07
CA GLU A 48 20.05 12.33 -1.12
C GLU A 48 18.92 11.76 -1.96
N VAL A 49 19.13 11.64 -3.27
CA VAL A 49 18.13 11.13 -4.20
C VAL A 49 18.67 9.89 -4.90
N PHE A 50 17.86 8.83 -4.90
CA PHE A 50 18.08 7.62 -5.69
C PHE A 50 16.97 7.55 -6.76
N THR A 51 17.35 7.57 -8.02
CA THR A 51 16.42 7.38 -9.14
C THR A 51 16.47 5.93 -9.61
N MET A 52 15.33 5.24 -9.66
CA MET A 52 15.26 3.91 -10.25
C MET A 52 15.51 3.98 -11.77
N ASP A 53 16.24 3.02 -12.30
CA ASP A 53 16.51 2.91 -13.73
C ASP A 53 16.08 1.52 -14.22
N PRO A 54 15.12 1.44 -15.16
CA PRO A 54 14.32 2.56 -15.69
C PRO A 54 13.30 3.09 -14.65
N VAL A 55 12.91 4.36 -14.81
CA VAL A 55 11.75 4.91 -14.08
C VAL A 55 10.48 4.24 -14.59
N ILE A 56 9.51 4.00 -13.69
CA ILE A 56 8.36 3.15 -13.95
C ILE A 56 7.09 4.01 -13.96
N ASP A 57 6.27 3.88 -15.00
CA ASP A 57 4.88 4.31 -14.92
C ASP A 57 4.14 3.40 -13.94
N SER A 58 3.40 3.98 -12.98
CA SER A 58 2.75 3.21 -11.93
C SER A 58 1.76 2.16 -12.45
N SER A 59 1.20 2.35 -13.63
CA SER A 59 0.35 1.35 -14.30
C SER A 59 1.10 0.07 -14.72
N ASN A 60 2.43 0.14 -14.82
CA ASN A 60 3.31 -0.97 -15.20
C ASN A 60 4.06 -1.59 -14.00
N VAL A 61 3.74 -1.16 -12.78
CA VAL A 61 4.36 -1.71 -11.57
C VAL A 61 3.98 -3.19 -11.41
N SER A 62 4.96 -3.98 -11.03
CA SER A 62 4.85 -5.42 -10.81
C SER A 62 5.41 -5.82 -9.43
N PRO A 63 5.12 -7.05 -8.94
CA PRO A 63 5.70 -7.55 -7.69
C PRO A 63 7.24 -7.53 -7.68
N ARG A 64 7.89 -7.63 -8.83
CA ARG A 64 9.35 -7.50 -8.95
C ARG A 64 9.82 -6.11 -8.52
N ASN A 65 9.11 -5.07 -8.97
CA ASN A 65 9.46 -3.70 -8.60
C ASN A 65 9.29 -3.44 -7.10
N TRP A 66 8.34 -4.09 -6.45
CA TRP A 66 8.17 -4.01 -4.99
C TRP A 66 9.36 -4.63 -4.24
N LEU A 67 9.85 -5.79 -4.72
CA LEU A 67 11.05 -6.42 -4.17
C LEU A 67 12.31 -5.57 -4.40
N ASP A 68 12.46 -4.99 -5.58
CA ASP A 68 13.58 -4.11 -5.90
C ASP A 68 13.56 -2.86 -5.01
N LEU A 69 12.39 -2.25 -4.80
CA LEU A 69 12.23 -1.09 -3.90
C LEU A 69 12.53 -1.46 -2.44
N ALA A 70 12.06 -2.62 -1.96
CA ALA A 70 12.39 -3.12 -0.63
C ALA A 70 13.90 -3.35 -0.47
N ALA A 71 14.58 -3.87 -1.49
CA ALA A 71 16.03 -4.07 -1.50
C ALA A 71 16.77 -2.74 -1.44
N ILE A 72 16.35 -1.71 -2.21
CA ILE A 72 16.94 -0.36 -2.15
C ILE A 72 16.84 0.20 -0.73
N ILE A 73 15.69 0.09 -0.08
CA ILE A 73 15.50 0.54 1.31
C ILE A 73 16.41 -0.22 2.26
N ARG A 74 16.46 -1.55 2.18
CA ARG A 74 17.34 -2.39 3.02
C ARG A 74 18.81 -2.02 2.88
N ASP A 75 19.30 -1.90 1.65
CA ASP A 75 20.71 -1.67 1.35
C ASP A 75 21.18 -0.27 1.80
N ASN A 76 20.23 0.64 1.99
CA ASN A 76 20.45 2.00 2.47
C ASN A 76 20.01 2.21 3.93
N TYR A 77 19.45 1.19 4.58
CA TYR A 77 18.79 1.34 5.88
C TYR A 77 19.71 1.86 6.98
N ALA A 78 20.98 1.45 6.99
CA ALA A 78 21.95 1.91 7.98
C ALA A 78 22.41 3.37 7.79
N ARG A 79 22.30 3.90 6.55
CA ARG A 79 22.84 5.23 6.18
C ARG A 79 21.85 6.36 6.41
N TYR A 80 20.56 6.10 6.31
CA TYR A 80 19.51 7.12 6.37
C TYR A 80 18.60 6.92 7.56
N ASP A 81 18.05 8.02 8.07
CA ASP A 81 17.11 8.06 9.18
C ASP A 81 15.67 7.84 8.77
N GLY A 82 15.36 8.01 7.48
CA GLY A 82 14.05 7.81 6.90
C GLY A 82 14.10 7.81 5.38
N PHE A 83 12.99 7.42 4.76
CA PHE A 83 12.85 7.25 3.31
C PHE A 83 11.59 7.96 2.82
N VAL A 84 11.69 8.65 1.69
CA VAL A 84 10.56 9.21 0.96
C VAL A 84 10.50 8.52 -0.39
N VAL A 85 9.38 7.89 -0.71
CA VAL A 85 9.18 7.21 -1.99
C VAL A 85 8.25 8.05 -2.87
N LEU A 86 8.79 8.58 -3.96
CA LEU A 86 8.03 9.30 -4.98
C LEU A 86 7.50 8.30 -6.01
N HIS A 87 6.18 8.16 -6.08
CA HIS A 87 5.51 7.12 -6.85
C HIS A 87 4.34 7.68 -7.66
N GLY A 88 4.02 7.07 -8.79
CA GLY A 88 2.81 7.39 -9.54
C GLY A 88 1.55 7.00 -8.78
N THR A 89 0.49 7.82 -8.87
CA THR A 89 -0.68 7.69 -8.00
C THR A 89 -1.57 6.48 -8.25
N ASP A 90 -1.54 5.86 -9.47
CA ASP A 90 -2.52 4.82 -9.85
C ASP A 90 -2.40 3.54 -9.03
N THR A 91 -1.18 3.12 -8.71
CA THR A 91 -0.92 1.89 -7.95
C THR A 91 -0.16 2.15 -6.64
N MET A 92 -0.09 3.41 -6.19
CA MET A 92 0.64 3.76 -4.97
C MET A 92 0.15 3.00 -3.74
N SER A 93 -1.18 2.86 -3.56
CA SER A 93 -1.75 2.10 -2.44
C SER A 93 -1.38 0.61 -2.47
N TYR A 94 -1.25 0.00 -3.67
CA TYR A 94 -0.77 -1.39 -3.82
C TYR A 94 0.70 -1.50 -3.44
N THR A 95 1.55 -0.64 -3.99
CA THR A 95 2.99 -0.65 -3.72
C THR A 95 3.26 -0.40 -2.24
N ALA A 96 2.63 0.61 -1.65
CA ALA A 96 2.81 0.96 -0.25
C ALA A 96 2.27 -0.12 0.70
N SER A 97 1.14 -0.78 0.35
CA SER A 97 0.65 -1.95 1.07
C SER A 97 1.63 -3.13 1.01
N ALA A 98 2.19 -3.41 -0.18
CA ALA A 98 3.18 -4.48 -0.33
C ALA A 98 4.45 -4.21 0.50
N LEU A 99 4.96 -2.98 0.47
CA LEU A 99 6.12 -2.59 1.28
C LEU A 99 5.85 -2.68 2.78
N SER A 100 4.61 -2.46 3.24
CA SER A 100 4.22 -2.66 4.64
C SER A 100 4.47 -4.09 5.12
N PHE A 101 4.23 -5.09 4.26
CA PHE A 101 4.48 -6.50 4.59
C PHE A 101 5.93 -6.91 4.34
N LEU A 102 6.54 -6.43 3.25
CA LEU A 102 7.90 -6.81 2.85
C LEU A 102 8.97 -6.33 3.83
N LEU A 103 8.78 -5.15 4.46
CA LEU A 103 9.73 -4.55 5.39
C LEU A 103 9.44 -5.04 6.81
N GLU A 104 9.99 -6.19 7.15
CA GLU A 104 9.88 -6.79 8.49
C GLU A 104 10.82 -6.06 9.46
N ASN A 105 10.38 -5.84 10.72
CA ASN A 105 11.12 -5.11 11.75
C ASN A 105 11.46 -3.66 11.35
N LEU A 106 10.58 -3.01 10.59
CA LEU A 106 10.77 -1.61 10.19
C LEU A 106 10.70 -0.70 11.42
N ALA A 107 11.79 0.06 11.66
CA ALA A 107 11.91 1.01 12.77
C ALA A 107 12.21 2.45 12.29
N LYS A 108 12.11 2.69 10.99
CA LYS A 108 12.31 4.00 10.36
C LYS A 108 11.15 4.37 9.47
N PRO A 109 10.84 5.66 9.29
CA PRO A 109 9.77 6.10 8.40
C PRO A 109 10.05 5.71 6.95
N VAL A 110 9.01 5.21 6.27
CA VAL A 110 8.97 5.07 4.81
C VAL A 110 7.69 5.77 4.33
N VAL A 111 7.84 6.99 3.83
CA VAL A 111 6.71 7.86 3.47
C VAL A 111 6.53 7.86 1.96
N PHE A 112 5.43 7.27 1.48
CA PHE A 112 5.02 7.36 0.09
C PHE A 112 4.32 8.69 -0.18
N THR A 113 4.63 9.29 -1.32
CA THR A 113 3.92 10.44 -1.85
C THR A 113 4.08 10.55 -3.36
N GLY A 114 3.38 11.50 -3.95
CA GLY A 114 3.36 11.76 -5.37
C GLY A 114 2.62 13.05 -5.68
N SER A 115 2.12 13.20 -6.90
CA SER A 115 1.26 14.33 -7.26
C SER A 115 0.24 13.96 -8.33
N GLN A 116 -0.89 14.67 -8.32
CA GLN A 116 -1.87 14.64 -9.41
C GLN A 116 -1.44 15.56 -10.56
N ILE A 117 -0.73 16.63 -10.23
CA ILE A 117 -0.24 17.62 -11.21
C ILE A 117 1.29 17.56 -11.25
N PRO A 118 1.92 17.52 -12.44
CA PRO A 118 3.37 17.50 -12.58
C PRO A 118 4.05 18.64 -11.80
N ILE A 119 5.24 18.37 -11.23
CA ILE A 119 5.92 19.28 -10.32
C ILE A 119 6.27 20.65 -10.97
N GLY A 120 6.54 20.65 -12.26
CA GLY A 120 6.84 21.87 -13.02
C GLY A 120 5.61 22.66 -13.50
N VAL A 121 4.40 22.27 -13.13
CA VAL A 121 3.17 22.97 -13.56
C VAL A 121 2.68 23.91 -12.47
N LEU A 122 2.15 25.06 -12.88
CA LEU A 122 1.50 25.99 -11.96
C LEU A 122 0.33 25.28 -11.22
N ARG A 123 0.20 25.51 -9.92
CA ARG A 123 -0.77 24.83 -9.03
C ARG A 123 -0.47 23.34 -8.77
N THR A 124 0.75 22.89 -8.98
CA THR A 124 1.14 21.53 -8.59
C THR A 124 0.95 21.29 -7.08
N ASP A 125 0.38 20.14 -6.74
CA ASP A 125 0.35 19.60 -5.38
C ASP A 125 1.67 18.90 -5.01
N GLY A 126 2.52 18.60 -6.00
CA GLY A 126 3.75 17.83 -5.83
C GLY A 126 4.79 18.50 -4.93
N ARG A 127 4.85 19.85 -4.93
CA ARG A 127 5.79 20.61 -4.09
C ARG A 127 5.49 20.43 -2.61
N GLU A 128 4.25 20.70 -2.21
CA GLU A 128 3.81 20.57 -0.81
C GLU A 128 3.86 19.11 -0.36
N ASN A 129 3.44 18.19 -1.21
CA ASN A 129 3.47 16.76 -0.91
C ASN A 129 4.91 16.28 -0.65
N LEU A 130 5.88 16.69 -1.47
CA LEU A 130 7.28 16.32 -1.31
C LEU A 130 7.89 16.92 -0.03
N MET A 131 7.73 18.22 0.17
CA MET A 131 8.32 18.91 1.33
C MET A 131 7.80 18.36 2.64
N THR A 132 6.49 18.18 2.74
CA THR A 132 5.85 17.61 3.93
C THR A 132 6.25 16.15 4.17
N ALA A 133 6.36 15.34 3.11
CA ALA A 133 6.83 13.96 3.24
C ALA A 133 8.27 13.88 3.79
N ILE A 134 9.17 14.80 3.38
CA ILE A 134 10.53 14.90 3.92
C ILE A 134 10.50 15.31 5.39
N GLU A 135 9.68 16.30 5.76
CA GLU A 135 9.52 16.73 7.13
C GLU A 135 9.03 15.59 8.02
N ILE A 136 8.00 14.85 7.61
CA ILE A 136 7.48 13.68 8.32
C ILE A 136 8.55 12.59 8.46
N ALA A 137 9.26 12.28 7.38
CA ALA A 137 10.30 11.24 7.39
C ALA A 137 11.47 11.59 8.33
N SER A 138 11.72 12.86 8.56
CA SER A 138 12.79 13.34 9.47
C SER A 138 12.33 13.58 10.90
N ALA A 139 11.01 13.59 11.15
CA ALA A 139 10.43 13.96 12.44
C ALA A 139 10.80 12.97 13.55
N ARG A 140 11.00 13.51 14.75
CA ARG A 140 11.30 12.74 15.97
C ARG A 140 10.37 13.19 17.10
N ILE A 141 9.89 12.22 17.86
CA ILE A 141 9.17 12.42 19.12
C ILE A 141 9.99 11.68 20.19
N ASP A 142 10.38 12.38 21.25
CA ASP A 142 11.22 11.82 22.34
C ASP A 142 12.48 11.09 21.84
N GLY A 143 13.10 11.64 20.77
CA GLY A 143 14.34 11.10 20.19
C GLY A 143 14.15 9.89 19.24
N ARG A 144 12.92 9.40 19.08
CA ARG A 144 12.58 8.28 18.20
C ARG A 144 11.88 8.78 16.92
N PRO A 145 11.92 8.02 15.82
CA PRO A 145 11.14 8.37 14.63
C PRO A 145 9.65 8.57 14.97
N ALA A 146 9.06 9.66 14.50
CA ALA A 146 7.66 9.97 14.79
C ALA A 146 6.70 8.91 14.21
N VAL A 147 7.00 8.38 13.02
CA VAL A 147 6.15 7.40 12.31
C VAL A 147 7.03 6.27 11.76
N PRO A 148 7.43 5.27 12.58
CA PRO A 148 8.32 4.18 12.17
C PRO A 148 7.58 3.07 11.42
N GLU A 149 6.75 3.43 10.46
CA GLU A 149 5.98 2.50 9.62
C GLU A 149 5.94 2.97 8.16
N VAL A 150 5.43 2.14 7.27
CA VAL A 150 5.14 2.54 5.88
C VAL A 150 3.85 3.35 5.89
N SER A 151 3.94 4.59 5.46
CA SER A 151 2.84 5.55 5.44
C SER A 151 2.67 6.20 4.07
N LEU A 152 1.52 6.76 3.80
CA LEU A 152 1.19 7.49 2.59
C LEU A 152 0.73 8.90 2.97
N TYR A 153 1.47 9.90 2.52
CA TYR A 153 1.12 11.30 2.70
C TYR A 153 0.52 11.88 1.42
N PHE A 154 -0.66 12.46 1.54
CA PHE A 154 -1.29 13.17 0.43
C PHE A 154 -2.27 14.23 0.94
N GLN A 155 -2.16 15.47 0.43
CA GLN A 155 -3.12 16.54 0.72
C GLN A 155 -3.50 16.65 2.20
N ASN A 156 -2.57 17.06 3.02
CA ASN A 156 -2.73 17.39 4.44
C ASN A 156 -3.00 16.18 5.39
N CYS A 157 -3.00 14.96 4.89
CA CYS A 157 -3.20 13.78 5.74
C CYS A 157 -2.10 12.76 5.53
N LEU A 158 -1.61 12.21 6.65
CA LEU A 158 -0.73 11.04 6.65
C LEU A 158 -1.53 9.81 7.04
N PHE A 159 -1.53 8.79 6.20
CA PHE A 159 -2.27 7.55 6.43
C PHE A 159 -1.31 6.36 6.61
N ARG A 160 -1.73 5.34 7.37
CA ARG A 160 -1.10 4.03 7.29
C ARG A 160 -1.25 3.48 5.88
N ALA A 161 -0.15 3.08 5.25
CA ALA A 161 -0.14 2.77 3.82
C ALA A 161 -1.12 1.67 3.43
N ASN A 162 -1.15 0.56 4.18
CA ASN A 162 -2.02 -0.59 3.92
C ASN A 162 -3.50 -0.39 4.36
N ARG A 163 -3.88 0.85 4.69
CA ARG A 163 -5.27 1.25 4.99
C ARG A 163 -5.81 2.23 3.95
N THR A 164 -5.04 2.54 2.92
CA THR A 164 -5.37 3.55 1.91
C THR A 164 -5.90 2.94 0.61
N THR A 165 -6.72 3.73 -0.05
CA THR A 165 -7.15 3.49 -1.44
C THR A 165 -7.16 4.80 -2.22
N LYS A 166 -6.92 4.74 -3.54
CA LYS A 166 -7.09 5.90 -4.42
C LYS A 166 -8.59 6.14 -4.66
N ARG A 167 -9.11 7.23 -4.09
CA ARG A 167 -10.55 7.54 -4.15
C ARG A 167 -10.97 8.35 -5.38
N SER A 168 -10.02 9.09 -5.97
CA SER A 168 -10.30 9.96 -7.11
C SER A 168 -9.12 10.04 -8.07
N SER A 169 -9.42 10.14 -9.37
CA SER A 169 -8.45 10.40 -10.43
C SER A 169 -8.26 11.89 -10.71
N GLU A 170 -9.12 12.77 -10.18
CA GLU A 170 -9.16 14.20 -10.51
C GLU A 170 -8.93 15.09 -9.28
N ASP A 171 -9.39 14.66 -8.10
CA ASP A 171 -9.26 15.41 -6.86
C ASP A 171 -7.79 15.41 -6.39
N LEU A 172 -7.29 16.55 -5.94
CA LEU A 172 -5.96 16.63 -5.32
C LEU A 172 -5.91 15.80 -4.03
N SER A 173 -7.01 15.68 -3.28
CA SER A 173 -7.16 14.72 -2.19
C SER A 173 -7.43 13.32 -2.74
N ALA A 174 -6.47 12.77 -3.49
CA ALA A 174 -6.65 11.55 -4.28
C ALA A 174 -6.74 10.26 -3.46
N PHE A 175 -6.21 10.24 -2.23
CA PHE A 175 -6.17 9.08 -1.36
C PHE A 175 -7.01 9.27 -0.11
N TRP A 176 -7.51 8.16 0.44
CA TRP A 176 -8.25 8.15 1.69
C TRP A 176 -8.10 6.82 2.43
N SER A 177 -8.21 6.89 3.76
CA SER A 177 -8.34 5.73 4.66
C SER A 177 -9.74 5.76 5.27
N TYR A 178 -10.62 4.86 4.82
CA TYR A 178 -12.04 4.88 5.22
C TYR A 178 -12.28 4.22 6.58
N ASN A 179 -11.44 3.25 6.96
CA ASN A 179 -11.66 2.40 8.11
C ASN A 179 -10.60 2.56 9.20
N TYR A 180 -9.64 3.47 9.01
CA TYR A 180 -8.61 3.75 10.00
C TYR A 180 -8.31 5.25 10.05
N PRO A 181 -8.11 5.83 11.24
CA PRO A 181 -7.77 7.25 11.38
C PRO A 181 -6.47 7.63 10.65
N ALA A 182 -6.33 8.91 10.33
CA ALA A 182 -5.06 9.45 9.88
C ALA A 182 -4.00 9.32 11.00
N LEU A 183 -2.75 9.08 10.62
CA LEU A 183 -1.61 9.05 11.54
C LEU A 183 -1.13 10.45 11.90
N ALA A 184 -1.37 11.41 11.00
CA ALA A 184 -1.15 12.82 11.27
C ALA A 184 -2.02 13.68 10.37
N ASP A 185 -2.39 14.85 10.89
CA ASP A 185 -3.00 15.95 10.16
C ASP A 185 -1.99 17.09 9.98
N VAL A 186 -1.91 17.62 8.76
CA VAL A 186 -0.98 18.67 8.38
C VAL A 186 -1.75 19.97 8.14
N GLY A 187 -1.55 20.92 9.05
CA GLY A 187 -2.03 22.27 8.96
C GLY A 187 -0.87 23.26 9.02
N VAL A 188 -0.98 24.30 9.86
CA VAL A 188 0.15 25.18 10.18
C VAL A 188 1.27 24.39 10.89
N ASN A 189 0.87 23.40 11.68
CA ASN A 189 1.76 22.42 12.32
C ASN A 189 1.32 21.02 11.92
N ILE A 190 2.24 20.06 12.03
CA ILE A 190 1.92 18.64 11.88
C ILE A 190 1.50 18.10 13.25
N THR A 191 0.28 17.59 13.34
CA THR A 191 -0.25 16.96 14.54
C THR A 191 -0.23 15.45 14.37
N TYR A 192 0.65 14.75 15.10
CA TYR A 192 0.75 13.29 15.08
C TYR A 192 -0.22 12.65 16.07
N HIS A 193 -0.97 11.67 15.61
CA HIS A 193 -1.89 10.86 16.42
C HIS A 193 -1.16 9.60 16.89
N THR A 194 -0.33 9.75 17.89
CA THR A 194 0.63 8.71 18.34
C THR A 194 -0.04 7.42 18.79
N GLU A 195 -1.30 7.49 19.21
CA GLU A 195 -2.15 6.34 19.61
C GLU A 195 -2.51 5.44 18.40
N TYR A 196 -2.42 5.96 17.17
CA TYR A 196 -2.71 5.20 15.95
C TYR A 196 -1.45 4.73 15.22
N ILE A 197 -0.27 5.20 15.63
CA ILE A 197 0.99 4.89 14.96
C ILE A 197 1.56 3.57 15.48
N LEU A 198 1.86 2.63 14.58
CA LEU A 198 2.56 1.40 14.94
C LEU A 198 3.97 1.71 15.44
N GLN A 199 4.30 1.13 16.58
CA GLN A 199 5.64 1.17 17.12
C GLN A 199 6.29 -0.21 16.95
N PRO A 200 7.56 -0.29 16.54
CA PRO A 200 8.26 -1.55 16.49
C PRO A 200 8.45 -2.09 17.91
N GLU A 201 8.38 -3.39 18.08
CA GLU A 201 8.67 -4.02 19.39
C GLU A 201 10.08 -3.68 19.87
N ARG A 202 11.01 -3.64 18.94
CA ARG A 202 12.43 -3.30 19.20
C ARG A 202 12.99 -2.45 18.05
N TYR A 203 13.66 -1.36 18.42
CA TYR A 203 14.30 -0.45 17.46
C TYR A 203 15.69 -0.91 17.02
N ASP A 204 16.32 -1.83 17.72
CA ASP A 204 17.67 -2.35 17.49
C ASP A 204 17.69 -3.65 16.65
N GLU A 205 16.53 -4.18 16.29
CA GLU A 205 16.46 -5.34 15.41
C GLU A 205 16.77 -4.95 13.94
N PRO A 206 17.50 -5.82 13.23
CA PRO A 206 17.81 -5.56 11.83
C PRO A 206 16.54 -5.61 10.98
N LEU A 207 16.49 -4.76 9.96
CA LEU A 207 15.45 -4.84 8.93
C LEU A 207 15.63 -6.11 8.11
N HIS A 208 14.57 -6.90 7.97
CA HIS A 208 14.50 -8.03 7.05
C HIS A 208 13.54 -7.72 5.91
N ILE A 209 13.78 -8.33 4.75
CA ILE A 209 12.84 -8.27 3.62
C ILE A 209 12.48 -9.69 3.20
N ALA A 210 11.20 -9.90 2.89
CA ALA A 210 10.76 -11.17 2.31
C ALA A 210 11.41 -11.40 0.95
N ALA A 211 11.87 -12.61 0.70
CA ALA A 211 12.61 -12.95 -0.51
C ALA A 211 11.73 -13.02 -1.77
N ARG A 212 10.42 -13.25 -1.62
CA ARG A 212 9.49 -13.49 -2.74
C ARG A 212 8.07 -13.08 -2.41
N LEU A 213 7.33 -12.86 -3.50
CA LEU A 213 5.88 -12.66 -3.50
C LEU A 213 5.24 -13.69 -4.45
N SER A 214 4.07 -14.19 -4.10
CA SER A 214 3.30 -15.07 -5.00
C SER A 214 2.55 -14.24 -6.03
N GLY A 215 2.72 -14.58 -7.32
CA GLY A 215 1.96 -13.93 -8.42
C GLY A 215 0.60 -14.57 -8.72
N GLY A 216 0.28 -15.73 -8.14
CA GLY A 216 -0.95 -16.49 -8.42
C GLY A 216 -2.17 -15.95 -7.68
N ILE A 217 -2.49 -14.66 -7.82
CA ILE A 217 -3.60 -13.98 -7.12
C ILE A 217 -4.57 -13.39 -8.15
N ALA A 218 -5.86 -13.49 -7.88
CA ALA A 218 -6.92 -12.81 -8.62
C ALA A 218 -7.85 -12.02 -7.69
N VAL A 219 -8.46 -10.97 -8.23
CA VAL A 219 -9.56 -10.26 -7.59
C VAL A 219 -10.85 -10.62 -8.34
N VAL A 220 -11.83 -11.14 -7.62
CA VAL A 220 -13.14 -11.49 -8.17
C VAL A 220 -14.18 -10.59 -7.53
N LYS A 221 -14.66 -9.63 -8.29
CA LYS A 221 -15.74 -8.74 -7.88
C LYS A 221 -17.08 -9.34 -8.25
N LEU A 222 -17.94 -9.58 -7.26
CA LEU A 222 -19.29 -10.06 -7.48
C LEU A 222 -20.18 -8.95 -8.05
N PHE A 223 -21.10 -9.32 -8.92
CA PHE A 223 -22.11 -8.43 -9.46
C PHE A 223 -23.41 -9.22 -9.73
N PRO A 224 -24.59 -8.56 -9.72
CA PRO A 224 -25.83 -9.21 -10.10
C PRO A 224 -25.79 -9.73 -11.54
N GLY A 225 -26.00 -11.04 -11.71
CA GLY A 225 -25.91 -11.68 -13.03
C GLY A 225 -24.60 -12.40 -13.32
N ILE A 226 -23.67 -12.49 -12.33
CA ILE A 226 -22.51 -13.39 -12.47
C ILE A 226 -23.00 -14.84 -12.65
N GLU A 227 -22.48 -15.54 -13.64
CA GLU A 227 -22.89 -16.91 -13.96
C GLU A 227 -21.91 -17.95 -13.42
N GLU A 228 -22.43 -19.17 -13.12
CA GLU A 228 -21.60 -20.30 -12.64
C GLU A 228 -20.40 -20.57 -13.55
N ARG A 229 -20.62 -20.61 -14.87
CA ARG A 229 -19.55 -20.87 -15.85
C ARG A 229 -18.43 -19.87 -15.79
N THR A 230 -18.76 -18.58 -15.57
CA THR A 230 -17.78 -17.48 -15.51
C THR A 230 -16.97 -17.57 -14.23
N LEU A 231 -17.64 -17.72 -13.06
CA LEU A 231 -16.95 -17.86 -11.79
C LEU A 231 -16.06 -19.11 -11.78
N ARG A 232 -16.56 -20.23 -12.26
CA ARG A 232 -15.80 -21.50 -12.37
C ARG A 232 -14.54 -21.34 -13.22
N ALA A 233 -14.64 -20.66 -14.37
CA ALA A 233 -13.50 -20.40 -15.24
C ALA A 233 -12.44 -19.52 -14.53
N MET A 234 -12.86 -18.47 -13.82
CA MET A 234 -11.94 -17.61 -13.07
C MET A 234 -11.21 -18.39 -11.98
N LEU A 235 -11.93 -19.22 -11.19
CA LEU A 235 -11.37 -19.97 -10.08
C LEU A 235 -10.59 -21.23 -10.51
N SER A 236 -10.63 -21.59 -11.79
CA SER A 236 -9.89 -22.72 -12.36
C SER A 236 -8.65 -22.29 -13.17
N ALA A 237 -8.28 -21.01 -13.12
CA ALA A 237 -7.11 -20.53 -13.83
C ALA A 237 -5.83 -21.25 -13.35
N GLU A 238 -5.00 -21.67 -14.30
CA GLU A 238 -3.74 -22.36 -14.00
C GLU A 238 -2.81 -21.44 -13.16
N GLY A 239 -2.22 -22.00 -12.12
CA GLY A 239 -1.32 -21.27 -11.22
C GLY A 239 -2.02 -20.36 -10.22
N LEU A 240 -3.35 -20.30 -10.20
CA LEU A 240 -4.10 -19.53 -9.22
C LEU A 240 -4.00 -20.16 -7.82
N ARG A 241 -3.54 -19.39 -6.84
CA ARG A 241 -3.32 -19.83 -5.46
C ARG A 241 -4.20 -19.09 -4.45
N GLY A 242 -4.56 -17.85 -4.74
CA GLY A 242 -5.36 -17.01 -3.86
C GLY A 242 -6.33 -16.12 -4.61
N VAL A 243 -7.46 -15.82 -3.99
CA VAL A 243 -8.48 -14.93 -4.52
C VAL A 243 -8.91 -13.94 -3.44
N VAL A 244 -8.90 -12.66 -3.80
CA VAL A 244 -9.65 -11.64 -3.08
C VAL A 244 -11.06 -11.63 -3.66
N LEU A 245 -12.05 -12.04 -2.87
CA LEU A 245 -13.45 -12.06 -3.25
C LEU A 245 -14.13 -10.78 -2.75
N GLU A 246 -14.44 -9.87 -3.65
CA GLU A 246 -15.18 -8.64 -3.33
C GLU A 246 -16.68 -8.90 -3.30
N THR A 247 -17.25 -8.96 -2.10
CA THR A 247 -18.67 -9.23 -1.83
C THR A 247 -19.45 -7.97 -1.50
N PHE A 248 -20.76 -8.09 -1.34
CA PHE A 248 -21.67 -6.97 -1.12
C PHE A 248 -21.75 -6.60 0.38
N GLY A 249 -21.82 -5.30 0.67
CA GLY A 249 -22.08 -4.78 2.02
C GLY A 249 -21.19 -5.41 3.08
N ALA A 250 -21.76 -6.02 4.10
CA ALA A 250 -21.05 -6.65 5.21
C ALA A 250 -20.52 -8.08 4.92
N GLY A 251 -20.26 -8.42 3.66
CA GLY A 251 -19.76 -9.74 3.27
C GLY A 251 -20.82 -10.66 2.64
N ASN A 252 -21.92 -10.08 2.17
CA ASN A 252 -23.01 -10.83 1.54
C ASN A 252 -22.67 -11.28 0.11
N ALA A 253 -23.13 -12.48 -0.25
CA ALA A 253 -22.94 -13.09 -1.56
C ALA A 253 -24.21 -13.83 -2.00
N PRO A 254 -24.30 -14.31 -3.25
CA PRO A 254 -25.41 -15.15 -3.70
C PRO A 254 -25.59 -16.38 -2.81
N THR A 255 -26.88 -16.73 -2.52
CA THR A 255 -27.23 -17.89 -1.70
C THR A 255 -27.45 -19.16 -2.52
N SER A 256 -27.33 -19.09 -3.83
CA SER A 256 -27.54 -20.21 -4.73
C SER A 256 -26.53 -21.34 -4.47
N GLU A 257 -27.03 -22.58 -4.48
CA GLU A 257 -26.21 -23.78 -4.20
C GLU A 257 -24.99 -23.91 -5.14
N TRP A 258 -25.16 -23.52 -6.42
CA TRP A 258 -24.04 -23.56 -7.37
C TRP A 258 -22.89 -22.63 -6.95
N PHE A 259 -23.21 -21.44 -6.37
CA PHE A 259 -22.18 -20.45 -5.97
C PHE A 259 -21.31 -21.00 -4.83
N ILE A 260 -21.94 -21.55 -3.80
CA ILE A 260 -21.24 -22.17 -2.67
C ILE A 260 -20.40 -23.36 -3.15
N ARG A 261 -20.99 -24.25 -3.97
CA ARG A 261 -20.29 -25.43 -4.52
C ARG A 261 -19.05 -25.05 -5.33
N VAL A 262 -19.11 -24.03 -6.17
CA VAL A 262 -17.97 -23.60 -6.99
C VAL A 262 -16.81 -23.09 -6.12
N LEU A 263 -17.11 -22.35 -5.05
CA LEU A 263 -16.10 -21.89 -4.10
C LEU A 263 -15.53 -23.04 -3.28
N GLU A 264 -16.38 -23.94 -2.77
CA GLU A 264 -15.97 -25.13 -2.00
C GLU A 264 -15.03 -26.01 -2.83
N GLU A 265 -15.41 -26.37 -4.05
CA GLU A 265 -14.57 -27.14 -4.97
C GLU A 265 -13.20 -26.47 -5.24
N ALA A 266 -13.17 -25.13 -5.30
CA ALA A 266 -11.92 -24.40 -5.48
C ALA A 266 -11.05 -24.45 -4.22
N ILE A 267 -11.64 -24.28 -3.03
CA ILE A 267 -10.95 -24.35 -1.74
C ILE A 267 -10.41 -25.76 -1.47
N ASP A 268 -11.18 -26.79 -1.83
CA ASP A 268 -10.75 -28.20 -1.72
C ASP A 268 -9.54 -28.53 -2.60
N ARG A 269 -9.41 -27.83 -3.76
CA ARG A 269 -8.21 -27.91 -4.59
C ARG A 269 -7.02 -27.13 -4.03
N GLY A 270 -7.18 -26.46 -2.88
CA GLY A 270 -6.12 -25.71 -2.22
C GLY A 270 -6.15 -24.21 -2.41
N LEU A 271 -7.13 -23.65 -3.17
CA LEU A 271 -7.27 -22.21 -3.33
C LEU A 271 -7.58 -21.55 -1.98
N ILE A 272 -6.98 -20.40 -1.73
CA ILE A 272 -7.29 -19.54 -0.59
C ILE A 272 -8.21 -18.42 -1.06
N VAL A 273 -9.35 -18.26 -0.40
CA VAL A 273 -10.33 -17.21 -0.70
C VAL A 273 -10.43 -16.25 0.49
N LEU A 274 -10.10 -15.00 0.27
CA LEU A 274 -10.17 -13.91 1.26
C LEU A 274 -11.30 -12.96 0.88
N ASN A 275 -12.32 -12.89 1.73
CA ASN A 275 -13.53 -12.09 1.50
C ASN A 275 -13.33 -10.65 1.99
N VAL A 276 -13.44 -9.67 1.10
CA VAL A 276 -13.46 -8.23 1.42
C VAL A 276 -14.76 -7.59 0.92
N THR A 277 -15.10 -6.42 1.43
CA THR A 277 -16.28 -5.70 0.97
C THR A 277 -15.98 -4.84 -0.26
N GLN A 278 -16.96 -4.72 -1.18
CA GLN A 278 -16.92 -3.73 -2.27
C GLN A 278 -17.13 -2.29 -1.79
N CYS A 279 -17.60 -2.11 -0.57
CA CYS A 279 -17.79 -0.79 0.01
C CYS A 279 -16.44 -0.19 0.39
N ARG A 280 -16.24 1.08 0.08
CA ARG A 280 -15.00 1.79 0.45
C ARG A 280 -14.81 1.91 1.96
N GLY A 281 -15.90 2.03 2.72
CA GLY A 281 -15.92 2.05 4.18
C GLY A 281 -16.82 0.96 4.73
N GLY A 282 -16.50 0.48 5.94
CA GLY A 282 -17.17 -0.63 6.60
C GLY A 282 -16.31 -1.90 6.59
N ARG A 283 -16.90 -3.00 7.05
CA ARG A 283 -16.19 -4.26 7.26
C ARG A 283 -17.03 -5.48 6.88
N VAL A 284 -16.34 -6.56 6.56
CA VAL A 284 -16.96 -7.88 6.43
C VAL A 284 -17.24 -8.43 7.82
N MET A 285 -18.46 -8.91 8.04
CA MET A 285 -18.94 -9.56 9.26
C MET A 285 -19.63 -10.86 8.89
N MET A 286 -18.81 -11.92 8.69
CA MET A 286 -19.32 -13.19 8.15
C MET A 286 -20.30 -13.92 9.07
N GLU A 287 -20.27 -13.60 10.37
CA GLU A 287 -21.15 -14.21 11.38
C GLU A 287 -22.54 -13.54 11.44
N LEU A 288 -22.69 -12.37 10.81
CA LEU A 288 -23.93 -11.57 10.94
C LEU A 288 -25.10 -12.15 10.11
N TYR A 289 -24.80 -12.77 8.98
CA TYR A 289 -25.81 -13.27 8.04
C TYR A 289 -25.56 -14.73 7.64
N GLU A 290 -26.63 -15.45 7.34
CA GLU A 290 -26.57 -16.86 6.90
C GLU A 290 -25.61 -17.08 5.73
N THR A 291 -25.58 -16.14 4.76
CA THR A 291 -24.67 -16.18 3.61
C THR A 291 -23.21 -16.15 4.02
N GLY A 292 -22.85 -15.27 4.97
CA GLY A 292 -21.51 -15.19 5.51
C GLY A 292 -21.11 -16.46 6.25
N LEU A 293 -21.99 -16.99 7.08
CA LEU A 293 -21.78 -18.25 7.80
C LEU A 293 -21.57 -19.44 6.84
N ARG A 294 -22.30 -19.49 5.71
CA ARG A 294 -22.07 -20.52 4.69
C ARG A 294 -20.70 -20.42 4.06
N LEU A 295 -20.27 -19.19 3.70
CA LEU A 295 -18.91 -18.95 3.18
C LEU A 295 -17.83 -19.35 4.17
N GLN A 296 -17.99 -19.00 5.44
CA GLN A 296 -17.05 -19.36 6.49
C GLN A 296 -16.92 -20.88 6.67
N ARG A 297 -18.04 -21.61 6.62
CA ARG A 297 -18.07 -23.09 6.77
C ARG A 297 -17.30 -23.81 5.68
N ILE A 298 -17.27 -23.30 4.45
CA ILE A 298 -16.49 -23.88 3.36
C ILE A 298 -15.04 -23.39 3.32
N GLY A 299 -14.62 -22.55 4.29
CA GLY A 299 -13.23 -22.13 4.44
C GLY A 299 -12.86 -20.80 3.80
N VAL A 300 -13.83 -19.95 3.41
CA VAL A 300 -13.58 -18.56 3.02
C VAL A 300 -13.13 -17.78 4.25
N LEU A 301 -12.02 -17.04 4.12
CA LEU A 301 -11.45 -16.21 5.18
C LEU A 301 -12.12 -14.83 5.24
N CYS A 302 -12.28 -14.30 6.43
CA CYS A 302 -12.74 -12.93 6.65
C CYS A 302 -11.59 -11.94 6.41
N GLY A 303 -11.81 -10.95 5.56
CA GLY A 303 -10.89 -9.85 5.31
C GLY A 303 -11.15 -8.64 6.21
N HIS A 304 -12.14 -8.72 7.10
CA HIS A 304 -12.50 -7.64 8.02
C HIS A 304 -12.73 -6.31 7.28
N ASP A 305 -11.99 -5.28 7.66
CA ASP A 305 -12.04 -3.94 7.07
C ASP A 305 -10.82 -3.61 6.18
N MET A 306 -10.13 -4.67 5.69
CA MET A 306 -9.03 -4.48 4.72
C MET A 306 -9.49 -3.80 3.44
N THR A 307 -8.61 -2.98 2.88
CA THR A 307 -8.75 -2.54 1.49
C THR A 307 -8.42 -3.69 0.53
N THR A 308 -8.93 -3.64 -0.69
CA THR A 308 -8.57 -4.62 -1.74
C THR A 308 -7.06 -4.65 -1.99
N GLU A 309 -6.43 -3.48 -1.98
CA GLU A 309 -4.98 -3.32 -2.17
C GLU A 309 -4.19 -4.05 -1.08
N ALA A 310 -4.58 -3.88 0.17
CA ALA A 310 -3.95 -4.56 1.30
C ALA A 310 -4.19 -6.08 1.26
N ALA A 311 -5.40 -6.52 0.91
CA ALA A 311 -5.74 -7.93 0.79
C ALA A 311 -4.94 -8.64 -0.30
N VAL A 312 -4.77 -8.01 -1.47
CA VAL A 312 -3.92 -8.50 -2.57
C VAL A 312 -2.47 -8.60 -2.11
N ALA A 313 -1.93 -7.53 -1.53
CA ALA A 313 -0.55 -7.49 -1.06
C ALA A 313 -0.28 -8.54 0.04
N LYS A 314 -1.21 -8.70 1.00
CA LYS A 314 -1.12 -9.70 2.06
C LYS A 314 -1.12 -11.12 1.51
N LEU A 315 -2.04 -11.43 0.58
CA LEU A 315 -2.06 -12.74 -0.08
C LEU A 315 -0.76 -13.02 -0.82
N MET A 316 -0.26 -12.06 -1.61
CA MET A 316 1.01 -12.22 -2.32
C MET A 316 2.19 -12.45 -1.37
N TYR A 317 2.23 -11.72 -0.26
CA TYR A 317 3.26 -11.86 0.76
C TYR A 317 3.17 -13.22 1.45
N VAL A 318 2.03 -13.56 2.06
CA VAL A 318 1.88 -14.78 2.86
C VAL A 318 2.05 -16.03 2.01
N LEU A 319 1.49 -16.08 0.79
CA LEU A 319 1.68 -17.19 -0.13
C LEU A 319 3.11 -17.26 -0.69
N GLY A 320 3.83 -16.14 -0.70
CA GLY A 320 5.25 -16.08 -1.06
C GLY A 320 6.18 -16.72 -0.02
N LEU A 321 5.74 -16.85 1.24
CA LEU A 321 6.49 -17.49 2.32
C LEU A 321 6.57 -19.02 2.18
N GLU A 322 5.69 -19.63 1.36
CA GLU A 322 5.64 -21.07 1.08
C GLU A 322 5.51 -21.94 2.35
N LEU A 323 4.75 -21.46 3.33
CA LEU A 323 4.51 -22.13 4.60
C LEU A 323 3.47 -23.26 4.47
N PRO A 324 3.41 -24.20 5.44
CA PRO A 324 2.30 -25.14 5.57
C PRO A 324 0.96 -24.41 5.61
N ARG A 325 -0.10 -25.05 5.04
CA ARG A 325 -1.43 -24.43 4.90
C ARG A 325 -1.97 -23.83 6.20
N GLU A 326 -1.84 -24.54 7.31
CA GLU A 326 -2.33 -24.07 8.61
C GLU A 326 -1.67 -22.75 9.02
N GLN A 327 -0.34 -22.66 8.96
CA GLN A 327 0.41 -21.44 9.26
C GLN A 327 0.07 -20.30 8.28
N THR A 328 -0.13 -20.63 7.00
CA THR A 328 -0.58 -19.68 5.98
C THR A 328 -1.93 -19.07 6.37
N LEU A 329 -2.90 -19.90 6.78
CA LEU A 329 -4.22 -19.44 7.18
C LEU A 329 -4.17 -18.61 8.46
N ASP A 330 -3.33 -18.96 9.43
CA ASP A 330 -3.15 -18.21 10.67
C ASP A 330 -2.60 -16.82 10.41
N LEU A 331 -1.57 -16.69 9.55
CA LEU A 331 -1.03 -15.38 9.15
C LEU A 331 -2.08 -14.52 8.42
N LEU A 332 -2.94 -15.13 7.60
CA LEU A 332 -3.99 -14.39 6.91
C LEU A 332 -5.08 -13.89 7.85
N ARG A 333 -5.34 -14.60 8.96
CA ARG A 333 -6.31 -14.23 10.00
C ARG A 333 -5.76 -13.22 11.01
N THR A 334 -4.44 -13.05 11.08
CA THR A 334 -3.78 -12.17 12.05
C THR A 334 -3.42 -10.84 11.41
N PRO A 335 -3.67 -9.67 12.04
CA PRO A 335 -3.18 -8.39 11.54
C PRO A 335 -1.67 -8.32 11.72
N LEU A 336 -0.93 -8.36 10.61
CA LEU A 336 0.54 -8.37 10.60
C LEU A 336 1.14 -6.98 10.72
N LYS A 337 0.51 -6.01 10.07
CA LYS A 337 0.98 -4.61 9.95
C LYS A 337 -0.19 -3.63 10.13
N GLY A 338 -1.19 -4.00 10.92
CA GLY A 338 -2.37 -3.18 11.18
C GLY A 338 -3.24 -2.94 9.95
N GLU A 339 -3.23 -3.85 8.98
CA GLU A 339 -3.98 -3.77 7.73
C GLU A 339 -5.48 -3.98 7.92
N PHE A 340 -5.90 -4.50 9.06
CA PHE A 340 -7.29 -4.55 9.47
C PHE A 340 -7.44 -4.40 11.00
N THR A 341 -8.64 -4.10 11.43
CA THR A 341 -9.04 -4.01 12.83
C THR A 341 -9.92 -5.22 13.19
N ASP A 342 -9.63 -5.89 14.30
CA ASP A 342 -10.42 -7.00 14.84
C ASP A 342 -11.82 -6.57 15.31
#